data_f94b96825eee2d5f03504f0beb05f3da
#
_entry.id   f94b96825eee2d5f03504f0beb05f3da
#
_cell.length_a   1.000
_cell.length_b   1.000
_cell.length_c   1.000
_cell.angle_alpha   90.00
_cell.angle_beta   90.00
_cell.angle_gamma   90.00
#
_symmetry.space_group_name_H-M   'P 1'
#
loop_
_entity.id
_entity.type
_entity.pdbx_description
1 polymer ?
#
loop_
_entity_poly.entity_id
_entity_poly.type
_entity_poly.pdbx_seq_one_letter_code
_entity_poly.pdbx_strand_id
1 'polypeptide(L)'
;MRHIIALALNLGILSAADLAVGSAMARPGQKATGYLQVPAGLDGATDIPVMVINGAKPGPTLALVAGAHGTEYASVIALMKLAEEGNASMLSGALIVAPLLNIASFSQKVPHLNPVDGKNMNRLYPGKPDGTQTERALWAVNKQIVERCDYLIDFHGGDLDENMRRYSYWPNSGDDRLDAATRGMVLAFGFDHIIIQHTKPTDPRTPGVTTLTRQAQDLGKPAIAVEAGHAGTTDAEDVDALVHGTVAVMRHLKMLPGPVDAVEHPLWINRYSVVSSDRDGVFYPLAKPEAYVEKGSTLGYLTDYFGKKIEDIGSPVSGVIIYIGAVPSMKKGDNVAYVGELANAVQ
;
A
#
# COMPACT_ATOMS: atom_id res chain seq x y z
N MET A 1 -67.84 -9.93 -10.28
CA MET A 1 -66.96 -8.99 -9.52
C MET A 1 -65.65 -9.68 -9.25
N ARG A 2 -64.58 -9.32 -9.95
CA ARG A 2 -63.22 -9.85 -9.74
C ARG A 2 -62.46 -8.80 -8.94
N HIS A 3 -62.08 -9.16 -7.72
CA HIS A 3 -61.27 -8.30 -6.88
C HIS A 3 -59.80 -8.43 -7.29
N ILE A 4 -59.23 -7.36 -7.80
CA ILE A 4 -57.78 -7.22 -8.06
C ILE A 4 -57.15 -6.77 -6.74
N ILE A 5 -56.41 -7.65 -6.10
CA ILE A 5 -55.58 -7.30 -4.95
C ILE A 5 -54.25 -6.73 -5.50
N ALA A 6 -54.07 -5.43 -5.37
CA ALA A 6 -52.79 -4.78 -5.68
C ALA A 6 -51.81 -5.07 -4.55
N LEU A 7 -50.77 -5.86 -4.85
CA LEU A 7 -49.65 -6.10 -3.95
C LEU A 7 -48.70 -4.88 -4.05
N ALA A 8 -48.76 -4.00 -3.07
CA ALA A 8 -47.81 -2.92 -2.96
C ALA A 8 -46.43 -3.50 -2.52
N LEU A 9 -45.47 -3.59 -3.43
CA LEU A 9 -44.07 -3.82 -3.10
C LEU A 9 -43.57 -2.59 -2.32
N ASN A 10 -43.46 -2.71 -1.02
CA ASN A 10 -42.68 -1.80 -0.22
C ASN A 10 -41.18 -2.04 -0.55
N LEU A 11 -40.60 -1.28 -1.48
CA LEU A 11 -39.17 -1.11 -1.56
C LEU A 11 -38.72 -0.34 -0.32
N GLY A 12 -38.35 -1.07 0.71
CA GLY A 12 -37.66 -0.51 1.85
C GLY A 12 -36.38 0.16 1.36
N ILE A 13 -36.31 1.48 1.46
CA ILE A 13 -35.08 2.24 1.28
C ILE A 13 -34.15 1.74 2.39
N LEU A 14 -33.17 0.88 2.04
CA LEU A 14 -32.09 0.57 2.96
C LEU A 14 -31.33 1.89 3.21
N SER A 15 -31.61 2.53 4.34
CA SER A 15 -30.82 3.65 4.83
C SER A 15 -29.43 3.13 5.14
N ALA A 16 -28.37 3.78 4.62
CA ALA A 16 -27.01 3.47 5.00
C ALA A 16 -26.88 3.64 6.51
N ALA A 17 -26.19 2.71 7.17
CA ALA A 17 -25.96 2.77 8.62
C ALA A 17 -24.82 3.74 8.97
N ASP A 18 -24.76 4.17 10.22
CA ASP A 18 -23.61 4.90 10.74
C ASP A 18 -22.34 4.05 10.62
N LEU A 19 -21.23 4.66 10.22
CA LEU A 19 -19.92 4.01 10.15
C LEU A 19 -19.02 4.55 11.26
N ALA A 20 -18.52 3.65 12.12
CA ALA A 20 -17.62 4.00 13.20
C ALA A 20 -16.33 3.17 13.12
N VAL A 21 -15.16 3.80 13.24
CA VAL A 21 -13.83 3.16 13.35
C VAL A 21 -13.07 3.88 14.47
N GLY A 22 -12.70 3.15 15.52
CA GLY A 22 -12.16 3.79 16.71
C GLY A 22 -13.14 4.83 17.28
N SER A 23 -12.68 6.06 17.49
CA SER A 23 -13.51 7.19 17.93
C SER A 23 -14.12 8.01 16.78
N ALA A 24 -13.77 7.73 15.52
CA ALA A 24 -14.38 8.37 14.35
C ALA A 24 -15.74 7.74 14.05
N MET A 25 -16.81 8.55 13.99
CA MET A 25 -18.18 8.09 13.68
C MET A 25 -18.86 9.07 12.74
N ALA A 26 -19.25 8.59 11.55
CA ALA A 26 -19.91 9.38 10.51
C ALA A 26 -21.28 8.80 10.15
N ARG A 27 -22.31 9.66 10.10
CA ARG A 27 -23.62 9.34 9.52
C ARG A 27 -23.54 9.32 7.99
N PRO A 28 -24.52 8.70 7.29
CA PRO A 28 -24.60 8.77 5.85
C PRO A 28 -24.53 10.22 5.33
N GLY A 29 -23.71 10.46 4.33
CA GLY A 29 -23.44 11.79 3.75
C GLY A 29 -22.48 12.65 4.58
N GLN A 30 -21.83 12.11 5.61
CA GLN A 30 -20.91 12.84 6.49
C GLN A 30 -19.50 12.22 6.50
N LYS A 31 -18.54 13.00 6.99
CA LYS A 31 -17.20 12.54 7.32
C LYS A 31 -16.85 12.87 8.77
N ALA A 32 -15.99 12.06 9.37
CA ALA A 32 -15.53 12.24 10.74
C ALA A 32 -14.06 11.80 10.85
N THR A 33 -13.35 12.39 11.80
CA THR A 33 -11.98 12.04 12.18
C THR A 33 -11.95 11.54 13.62
N GLY A 34 -10.98 10.71 13.94
CA GLY A 34 -10.79 10.18 15.27
C GLY A 34 -9.51 9.36 15.36
N TYR A 35 -9.43 8.52 16.36
CA TYR A 35 -8.28 7.66 16.60
C TYR A 35 -8.71 6.23 16.86
N LEU A 36 -7.96 5.30 16.30
CA LEU A 36 -7.97 3.91 16.72
C LEU A 36 -6.97 3.77 17.87
N GLN A 37 -7.48 3.72 19.08
CA GLN A 37 -6.68 3.68 20.29
C GLN A 37 -6.08 2.29 20.50
N VAL A 38 -4.77 2.25 20.72
CA VAL A 38 -4.02 1.04 21.05
C VAL A 38 -3.44 1.22 22.46
N PRO A 39 -4.07 0.64 23.47
CA PRO A 39 -3.65 0.82 24.87
C PRO A 39 -2.22 0.30 25.11
N ALA A 40 -1.56 0.81 26.14
CA ALA A 40 -0.29 0.28 26.60
C ALA A 40 -0.42 -1.21 27.01
N GLY A 41 0.66 -1.95 26.83
CA GLY A 41 0.77 -3.35 27.17
C GLY A 41 2.20 -3.70 27.58
N LEU A 42 2.91 -4.50 26.81
CA LEU A 42 4.34 -4.79 27.03
C LEU A 42 5.22 -3.54 26.90
N ASP A 43 4.73 -2.56 26.15
CA ASP A 43 5.35 -1.27 25.87
C ASP A 43 4.29 -0.16 25.78
N GLY A 44 4.66 1.05 25.32
CA GLY A 44 3.80 2.23 25.31
C GLY A 44 2.55 2.09 24.44
N ALA A 45 1.54 2.92 24.73
CA ALA A 45 0.34 3.09 23.92
C ALA A 45 0.67 3.80 22.59
N THR A 46 -0.23 3.70 21.61
CA THR A 46 -0.23 4.52 20.40
C THR A 46 -1.66 4.79 19.94
N ASP A 47 -1.87 5.93 19.27
CA ASP A 47 -3.17 6.31 18.71
C ASP A 47 -3.01 6.48 17.19
N ILE A 48 -3.66 5.61 16.43
CA ILE A 48 -3.63 5.62 14.96
C ILE A 48 -4.72 6.58 14.47
N PRO A 49 -4.39 7.66 13.72
CA PRO A 49 -5.37 8.55 13.14
C PRO A 49 -6.22 7.80 12.12
N VAL A 50 -7.52 7.98 12.19
CA VAL A 50 -8.48 7.41 11.24
C VAL A 50 -9.50 8.44 10.82
N MET A 51 -9.89 8.37 9.55
CA MET A 51 -10.95 9.17 8.97
C MET A 51 -11.97 8.25 8.34
N VAL A 52 -13.24 8.53 8.52
CA VAL A 52 -14.35 7.83 7.87
C VAL A 52 -15.13 8.81 7.01
N ILE A 53 -15.37 8.43 5.76
CA ILE A 53 -16.24 9.16 4.84
C ILE A 53 -17.39 8.22 4.50
N ASN A 54 -18.53 8.45 5.13
CA ASN A 54 -19.71 7.61 4.95
C ASN A 54 -20.59 8.22 3.84
N GLY A 55 -20.64 7.57 2.68
CA GLY A 55 -21.35 8.06 1.52
C GLY A 55 -22.85 8.19 1.73
N ALA A 56 -23.48 9.10 0.98
CA ALA A 56 -24.92 9.29 1.02
C ALA A 56 -25.72 8.15 0.35
N LYS A 57 -25.06 7.31 -0.42
CA LYS A 57 -25.67 6.20 -1.17
C LYS A 57 -25.06 4.87 -0.76
N PRO A 58 -25.82 3.75 -0.80
CA PRO A 58 -25.27 2.42 -0.60
C PRO A 58 -24.15 2.10 -1.61
N GLY A 59 -23.17 1.32 -1.19
CA GLY A 59 -22.04 0.90 -1.98
C GLY A 59 -21.00 0.15 -1.13
N PRO A 60 -19.86 -0.22 -1.70
CA PRO A 60 -18.83 -0.94 -0.98
C PRO A 60 -18.05 -0.04 -0.02
N THR A 61 -17.38 -0.66 0.94
CA THR A 61 -16.43 -0.01 1.85
C THR A 61 -15.01 -0.24 1.34
N LEU A 62 -14.29 0.83 0.98
CA LEU A 62 -12.90 0.80 0.58
C LEU A 62 -12.03 1.28 1.73
N ALA A 63 -11.08 0.45 2.17
CA ALA A 63 -10.04 0.83 3.12
C ALA A 63 -8.80 1.36 2.38
N LEU A 64 -8.28 2.48 2.85
CA LEU A 64 -7.06 3.12 2.38
C LEU A 64 -6.10 3.22 3.55
N VAL A 65 -4.96 2.57 3.47
CA VAL A 65 -4.02 2.44 4.58
C VAL A 65 -2.63 2.85 4.13
N ALA A 66 -1.96 3.72 4.90
CA ALA A 66 -0.58 4.15 4.64
C ALA A 66 0.24 4.25 5.92
N GLY A 67 1.54 4.48 5.79
CA GLY A 67 2.43 4.76 6.89
C GLY A 67 2.68 3.58 7.82
N ALA A 68 2.61 2.35 7.32
CA ALA A 68 3.18 1.18 7.99
C ALA A 68 4.69 1.38 8.20
N HIS A 69 5.36 1.99 7.20
CA HIS A 69 6.65 2.65 7.32
C HIS A 69 6.37 4.15 7.35
N GLY A 70 6.62 4.77 8.52
CA GLY A 70 6.15 6.14 8.79
C GLY A 70 6.89 7.22 8.00
N THR A 71 7.98 6.89 7.34
CA THR A 71 8.85 7.77 6.56
C THR A 71 8.61 7.72 5.04
N GLU A 72 7.65 6.92 4.59
CA GLU A 72 7.12 6.93 3.21
C GLU A 72 6.11 8.08 3.05
N TYR A 73 6.61 9.32 3.12
CA TYR A 73 5.75 10.50 3.34
C TYR A 73 4.77 10.79 2.20
N ALA A 74 5.10 10.50 0.94
CA ALA A 74 4.21 10.77 -0.19
C ALA A 74 2.86 10.07 -0.02
N SER A 75 2.86 8.80 0.40
CA SER A 75 1.68 7.98 0.62
C SER A 75 0.83 8.51 1.79
N VAL A 76 1.48 8.94 2.88
CA VAL A 76 0.83 9.54 4.05
C VAL A 76 0.11 10.85 3.67
N ILE A 77 0.79 11.75 2.96
CA ILE A 77 0.25 13.04 2.52
C ILE A 77 -0.87 12.84 1.49
N ALA A 78 -0.73 11.88 0.57
CA ALA A 78 -1.77 11.59 -0.42
C ALA A 78 -3.09 11.18 0.24
N LEU A 79 -3.05 10.32 1.27
CA LEU A 79 -4.26 9.91 1.98
C LEU A 79 -4.86 11.02 2.82
N MET A 80 -4.05 11.90 3.44
CA MET A 80 -4.53 13.09 4.13
C MET A 80 -5.26 14.03 3.17
N LYS A 81 -4.65 14.33 2.00
CA LYS A 81 -5.23 15.16 0.94
C LYS A 81 -6.56 14.57 0.43
N LEU A 82 -6.56 13.29 0.09
CA LEU A 82 -7.76 12.60 -0.40
C LEU A 82 -8.91 12.65 0.61
N ALA A 83 -8.65 12.47 1.90
CA ALA A 83 -9.67 12.52 2.93
C ALA A 83 -10.18 13.94 3.20
N GLU A 84 -9.32 14.96 3.09
CA GLU A 84 -9.72 16.37 3.18
C GLU A 84 -10.64 16.76 2.03
N GLU A 85 -10.27 16.43 0.79
CA GLU A 85 -11.02 16.73 -0.43
C GLU A 85 -12.27 15.85 -0.61
N GLY A 86 -12.32 14.71 0.08
CA GLY A 86 -13.42 13.74 -0.05
C GLY A 86 -14.80 14.32 0.24
N ASN A 87 -15.73 14.11 -0.69
CA ASN A 87 -17.12 14.58 -0.58
C ASN A 87 -18.09 13.41 -0.35
N ALA A 88 -18.54 13.26 0.90
CA ALA A 88 -19.45 12.19 1.29
C ALA A 88 -20.81 12.23 0.55
N SER A 89 -21.30 13.41 0.13
CA SER A 89 -22.57 13.51 -0.59
C SER A 89 -22.53 12.92 -2.00
N MET A 90 -21.34 12.86 -2.60
CA MET A 90 -21.10 12.30 -3.95
C MET A 90 -20.78 10.81 -3.91
N LEU A 91 -20.40 10.26 -2.74
CA LEU A 91 -19.89 8.93 -2.56
C LEU A 91 -21.01 7.89 -2.45
N SER A 92 -20.86 6.76 -3.16
CA SER A 92 -21.59 5.53 -2.94
C SER A 92 -20.72 4.55 -2.15
N GLY A 93 -21.24 4.04 -1.03
CA GLY A 93 -20.45 3.24 -0.08
C GLY A 93 -19.66 4.13 0.89
N ALA A 94 -18.52 3.64 1.36
CA ALA A 94 -17.75 4.33 2.38
C ALA A 94 -16.24 4.22 2.17
N LEU A 95 -15.48 5.20 2.71
CA LEU A 95 -14.03 5.11 2.86
C LEU A 95 -13.67 5.00 4.34
N ILE A 96 -12.76 4.08 4.65
CA ILE A 96 -12.02 4.05 5.90
C ILE A 96 -10.57 4.41 5.57
N VAL A 97 -10.08 5.53 6.07
CA VAL A 97 -8.74 6.05 5.77
C VAL A 97 -7.90 6.05 7.03
N ALA A 98 -6.80 5.29 7.02
CA ALA A 98 -5.77 5.30 8.05
C ALA A 98 -4.45 5.80 7.40
N PRO A 99 -4.20 7.12 7.42
CA PRO A 99 -3.10 7.69 6.65
C PRO A 99 -1.72 7.43 7.26
N LEU A 100 -1.66 7.03 8.53
CA LEU A 100 -0.40 6.86 9.24
C LEU A 100 -0.54 5.83 10.37
N LEU A 101 -0.10 4.59 10.12
CA LEU A 101 -0.16 3.54 11.13
C LEU A 101 0.97 3.66 12.17
N ASN A 102 2.18 3.98 11.73
CA ASN A 102 3.40 3.97 12.54
C ASN A 102 3.80 5.40 12.96
N ILE A 103 3.08 5.94 13.94
CA ILE A 103 3.32 7.29 14.46
C ILE A 103 4.75 7.44 14.99
N ALA A 104 5.29 6.41 15.64
CA ALA A 104 6.65 6.47 16.21
C ALA A 104 7.73 6.55 15.12
N SER A 105 7.61 5.76 14.05
CA SER A 105 8.49 5.86 12.88
C SER A 105 8.44 7.25 12.25
N PHE A 106 7.23 7.77 12.00
CA PHE A 106 7.02 9.10 11.44
C PHE A 106 7.67 10.20 12.28
N SER A 107 7.38 10.24 13.58
CA SER A 107 7.83 11.30 14.47
C SER A 107 9.34 11.27 14.75
N GLN A 108 9.93 10.07 14.80
CA GLN A 108 11.36 9.86 15.04
C GLN A 108 12.18 9.75 13.74
N LYS A 109 11.50 9.72 12.57
CA LYS A 109 12.15 9.58 11.25
C LYS A 109 12.97 8.30 11.15
N VAL A 110 12.41 7.19 11.64
CA VAL A 110 13.05 5.87 11.60
C VAL A 110 12.45 5.08 10.44
N PRO A 111 13.23 4.74 9.39
CA PRO A 111 12.74 3.99 8.25
C PRO A 111 12.38 2.54 8.61
N HIS A 112 11.47 1.96 7.82
CA HIS A 112 11.08 0.54 7.81
C HIS A 112 10.48 -0.03 9.10
N LEU A 113 10.88 0.46 10.27
CA LEU A 113 10.57 -0.18 11.54
C LEU A 113 9.81 0.75 12.50
N ASN A 114 9.07 0.14 13.43
CA ASN A 114 8.60 0.86 14.60
C ASN A 114 9.75 0.95 15.63
N PRO A 115 10.26 2.15 15.96
CA PRO A 115 11.38 2.29 16.88
C PRO A 115 11.07 1.90 18.33
N VAL A 116 9.80 1.71 18.70
CA VAL A 116 9.39 1.30 20.05
C VAL A 116 9.74 -0.17 20.31
N ASP A 117 9.57 -1.03 19.30
CA ASP A 117 9.77 -2.48 19.44
C ASP A 117 10.66 -3.11 18.37
N GLY A 118 11.20 -2.29 17.45
CA GLY A 118 12.11 -2.72 16.38
C GLY A 118 11.44 -3.61 15.31
N LYS A 119 10.12 -3.60 15.21
CA LYS A 119 9.37 -4.49 14.31
C LYS A 119 8.89 -3.78 13.04
N ASN A 120 8.86 -4.52 11.93
CA ASN A 120 8.24 -4.07 10.69
C ASN A 120 6.73 -4.35 10.72
N MET A 121 5.91 -3.30 10.65
CA MET A 121 4.46 -3.42 10.69
C MET A 121 3.91 -4.25 9.51
N ASN A 122 4.51 -4.14 8.33
CA ASN A 122 4.01 -4.86 7.15
C ASN A 122 4.59 -6.29 7.01
N ARG A 123 4.84 -6.96 8.15
CA ARG A 123 5.32 -8.37 8.18
C ARG A 123 4.61 -9.24 9.23
N LEU A 124 3.71 -8.66 10.05
CA LEU A 124 3.22 -9.31 11.27
C LEU A 124 1.69 -9.38 11.39
N TYR A 125 0.96 -9.14 10.31
CA TYR A 125 -0.51 -9.28 10.33
C TYR A 125 -0.94 -10.72 10.67
N PRO A 126 -2.06 -10.91 11.38
CA PRO A 126 -3.01 -9.91 11.88
C PRO A 126 -2.61 -9.19 13.18
N GLY A 127 -1.40 -9.39 13.68
CA GLY A 127 -0.97 -8.90 14.98
C GLY A 127 -1.47 -9.76 16.16
N LYS A 128 -1.32 -9.24 17.40
CA LYS A 128 -1.73 -9.92 18.63
C LYS A 128 -2.24 -8.89 19.65
N PRO A 129 -3.35 -9.15 20.35
CA PRO A 129 -3.94 -8.19 21.31
C PRO A 129 -3.09 -7.96 22.56
N ASP A 130 -2.24 -8.93 22.91
CA ASP A 130 -1.37 -8.95 24.10
C ASP A 130 0.12 -8.82 23.75
N GLY A 131 0.43 -8.50 22.47
CA GLY A 131 1.79 -8.36 21.96
C GLY A 131 2.44 -7.00 22.26
N THR A 132 3.54 -6.73 21.53
CA THR A 132 4.21 -5.42 21.53
C THR A 132 3.36 -4.36 20.83
N GLN A 133 3.78 -3.09 20.86
CA GLN A 133 3.01 -1.98 20.27
C GLN A 133 2.66 -2.24 18.80
N THR A 134 3.61 -2.69 17.98
CA THR A 134 3.35 -3.09 16.59
C THR A 134 2.27 -4.18 16.51
N GLU A 135 2.40 -5.26 17.29
CA GLU A 135 1.46 -6.37 17.21
C GLU A 135 0.05 -5.97 17.67
N ARG A 136 -0.07 -5.15 18.73
CA ARG A 136 -1.37 -4.63 19.19
C ARG A 136 -1.99 -3.65 18.18
N ALA A 137 -1.17 -2.78 17.59
CA ALA A 137 -1.61 -1.85 16.55
C ALA A 137 -2.17 -2.61 15.33
N LEU A 138 -1.44 -3.63 14.85
CA LEU A 138 -1.90 -4.46 13.74
C LEU A 138 -3.16 -5.26 14.06
N TRP A 139 -3.28 -5.77 15.29
CA TRP A 139 -4.53 -6.41 15.74
C TRP A 139 -5.73 -5.46 15.68
N ALA A 140 -5.55 -4.23 16.17
CA ALA A 140 -6.59 -3.21 16.12
C ALA A 140 -6.98 -2.83 14.68
N VAL A 141 -5.98 -2.63 13.81
CA VAL A 141 -6.17 -2.36 12.36
C VAL A 141 -6.90 -3.53 11.70
N ASN A 142 -6.47 -4.78 11.97
CA ASN A 142 -7.11 -5.96 11.41
C ASN A 142 -8.60 -6.01 11.77
N LYS A 143 -8.93 -5.83 13.08
CA LYS A 143 -10.31 -5.93 13.59
C LYS A 143 -11.20 -4.78 13.12
N GLN A 144 -10.68 -3.57 13.08
CA GLN A 144 -11.49 -2.37 12.86
C GLN A 144 -11.48 -1.87 11.41
N ILE A 145 -10.50 -2.27 10.61
CA ILE A 145 -10.34 -1.83 9.22
C ILE A 145 -10.43 -3.03 8.28
N VAL A 146 -9.49 -4.00 8.38
CA VAL A 146 -9.39 -5.09 7.39
C VAL A 146 -10.63 -5.99 7.39
N GLU A 147 -11.09 -6.42 8.55
CA GLU A 147 -12.29 -7.27 8.65
C GLU A 147 -13.58 -6.57 8.20
N ARG A 148 -13.58 -5.24 8.17
CA ARG A 148 -14.77 -4.42 7.91
C ARG A 148 -14.85 -3.78 6.54
N CYS A 149 -13.78 -3.79 5.76
CA CYS A 149 -13.81 -3.31 4.38
C CYS A 149 -14.24 -4.42 3.41
N ASP A 150 -14.65 -4.02 2.21
CA ASP A 150 -14.90 -4.90 1.06
C ASP A 150 -13.68 -4.95 0.13
N TYR A 151 -12.94 -3.84 0.03
CA TYR A 151 -11.74 -3.65 -0.78
C TYR A 151 -10.68 -2.90 0.03
N LEU A 152 -9.41 -3.09 -0.32
CA LEU A 152 -8.32 -2.43 0.38
C LEU A 152 -7.22 -1.98 -0.59
N ILE A 153 -6.63 -0.80 -0.33
CA ILE A 153 -5.38 -0.35 -0.94
C ILE A 153 -4.37 -0.06 0.16
N ASP A 154 -3.21 -0.71 0.09
CA ASP A 154 -2.04 -0.50 0.94
C ASP A 154 -1.07 0.43 0.22
N PHE A 155 -0.81 1.60 0.82
CA PHE A 155 -0.02 2.66 0.22
C PHE A 155 1.37 2.67 0.81
N HIS A 156 2.34 2.58 -0.07
CA HIS A 156 3.76 2.64 0.22
C HIS A 156 4.48 3.64 -0.69
N GLY A 157 5.79 3.73 -0.54
CA GLY A 157 6.65 4.54 -1.40
C GLY A 157 8.10 4.48 -0.93
N GLY A 158 8.99 5.23 -1.58
CA GLY A 158 10.39 5.26 -1.20
C GLY A 158 10.59 5.84 0.19
N ASP A 159 11.13 5.03 1.09
CA ASP A 159 11.58 5.41 2.41
C ASP A 159 12.81 6.33 2.32
N LEU A 160 13.37 6.81 3.43
CA LEU A 160 14.47 7.79 3.46
C LEU A 160 15.70 7.35 2.66
N ASP A 161 15.92 6.06 2.54
CA ASP A 161 17.07 5.44 1.85
C ASP A 161 16.72 4.79 0.52
N GLU A 162 15.50 5.00 -0.01
CA GLU A 162 14.98 4.32 -1.19
C GLU A 162 14.61 5.29 -2.31
N ASN A 163 15.23 5.13 -3.48
CA ASN A 163 14.78 5.71 -4.74
C ASN A 163 13.98 4.70 -5.52
N MET A 164 12.71 4.99 -5.76
CA MET A 164 11.79 4.08 -6.42
C MET A 164 11.13 4.73 -7.63
N ARG A 165 10.73 3.90 -8.60
CA ARG A 165 9.74 4.29 -9.59
C ARG A 165 8.34 4.05 -9.02
N ARG A 166 7.29 4.58 -9.67
CA ARG A 166 5.91 4.24 -9.37
C ARG A 166 5.56 2.87 -9.92
N TYR A 167 4.95 2.01 -9.10
CA TYR A 167 4.43 0.70 -9.53
C TYR A 167 3.31 0.21 -8.60
N SER A 168 2.58 -0.80 -9.06
CA SER A 168 1.60 -1.50 -8.23
C SER A 168 2.00 -2.95 -8.04
N TYR A 169 1.60 -3.56 -6.92
CA TYR A 169 1.61 -5.01 -6.76
C TYR A 169 0.24 -5.56 -7.10
N TRP A 170 0.21 -6.50 -8.06
CA TRP A 170 -0.94 -7.35 -8.31
C TRP A 170 -0.76 -8.67 -7.58
N PRO A 171 -1.50 -8.89 -6.48
CA PRO A 171 -1.45 -10.17 -5.81
C PRO A 171 -2.19 -11.22 -6.64
N ASN A 172 -1.44 -12.19 -7.17
CA ASN A 172 -1.96 -13.37 -7.85
C ASN A 172 -2.02 -14.51 -6.82
N SER A 173 -3.22 -14.72 -6.26
CA SER A 173 -3.46 -15.66 -5.15
C SER A 173 -3.79 -17.08 -5.63
N GLY A 174 -4.23 -17.22 -6.89
CA GLY A 174 -4.78 -18.43 -7.45
C GLY A 174 -6.28 -18.61 -7.16
N ASP A 175 -6.96 -17.62 -6.58
CA ASP A 175 -8.43 -17.50 -6.54
C ASP A 175 -8.86 -16.59 -7.67
N ASP A 176 -9.46 -17.15 -8.72
CA ASP A 176 -9.85 -16.42 -9.95
C ASP A 176 -10.69 -15.17 -9.65
N ARG A 177 -11.56 -15.22 -8.63
CA ARG A 177 -12.42 -14.10 -8.28
C ARG A 177 -11.63 -12.95 -7.64
N LEU A 178 -10.74 -13.26 -6.71
CA LEU A 178 -9.87 -12.27 -6.09
C LEU A 178 -8.88 -11.70 -7.10
N ASP A 179 -8.27 -12.55 -7.90
CA ASP A 179 -7.26 -12.19 -8.88
C ASP A 179 -7.85 -11.29 -9.99
N ALA A 180 -9.08 -11.59 -10.46
CA ALA A 180 -9.78 -10.73 -11.41
C ALA A 180 -10.14 -9.36 -10.80
N ALA A 181 -10.62 -9.33 -9.55
CA ALA A 181 -10.95 -8.08 -8.86
C ALA A 181 -9.71 -7.21 -8.62
N THR A 182 -8.61 -7.78 -8.11
CA THR A 182 -7.36 -7.05 -7.86
C THR A 182 -6.68 -6.63 -9.16
N ARG A 183 -6.77 -7.45 -10.23
CA ARG A 183 -6.29 -7.05 -11.55
C ARG A 183 -7.03 -5.83 -12.08
N GLY A 184 -8.37 -5.80 -11.93
CA GLY A 184 -9.17 -4.62 -12.29
C GLY A 184 -8.76 -3.38 -11.50
N MET A 185 -8.47 -3.53 -10.20
CA MET A 185 -8.03 -2.43 -9.35
C MET A 185 -6.65 -1.88 -9.75
N VAL A 186 -5.62 -2.72 -9.99
CA VAL A 186 -4.28 -2.23 -10.38
C VAL A 186 -4.30 -1.56 -11.76
N LEU A 187 -5.08 -2.08 -12.71
CA LEU A 187 -5.23 -1.45 -14.02
C LEU A 187 -5.95 -0.09 -13.92
N ALA A 188 -6.99 -0.01 -13.08
CA ALA A 188 -7.70 1.24 -12.84
C ALA A 188 -6.85 2.26 -12.08
N PHE A 189 -5.95 1.82 -11.18
CA PHE A 189 -5.06 2.71 -10.44
C PHE A 189 -4.14 3.53 -11.35
N GLY A 190 -3.72 2.97 -12.48
CA GLY A 190 -3.10 3.74 -13.55
C GLY A 190 -1.57 3.73 -13.57
N PHE A 191 -0.90 3.02 -12.68
CA PHE A 191 0.56 2.84 -12.78
C PHE A 191 0.87 1.81 -13.89
N ASP A 192 1.78 2.16 -14.77
CA ASP A 192 2.12 1.37 -15.96
C ASP A 192 2.93 0.10 -15.65
N HIS A 193 3.70 0.08 -14.55
CA HIS A 193 4.45 -1.09 -14.11
C HIS A 193 3.72 -1.81 -12.98
N ILE A 194 3.51 -3.10 -13.18
CA ILE A 194 2.77 -3.94 -12.25
C ILE A 194 3.59 -5.17 -11.91
N ILE A 195 3.97 -5.32 -10.65
CA ILE A 195 4.68 -6.49 -10.14
C ILE A 195 3.66 -7.58 -9.83
N ILE A 196 3.81 -8.74 -10.43
CA ILE A 196 2.99 -9.93 -10.14
C ILE A 196 3.53 -10.55 -8.84
N GLN A 197 2.72 -10.45 -7.77
CA GLN A 197 3.05 -11.04 -6.49
C GLN A 197 2.32 -12.38 -6.33
N HIS A 198 3.04 -13.49 -6.53
CA HIS A 198 2.48 -14.82 -6.33
C HIS A 198 2.30 -15.10 -4.83
N THR A 199 1.08 -14.96 -4.34
CA THR A 199 0.73 -15.10 -2.92
C THR A 199 0.06 -16.45 -2.64
N LYS A 200 0.73 -17.57 -2.90
CA LYS A 200 0.16 -18.88 -2.52
C LYS A 200 -0.02 -18.97 -0.99
N PRO A 201 -1.13 -19.59 -0.53
CA PRO A 201 -1.59 -19.51 0.86
C PRO A 201 -0.61 -19.98 1.93
N THR A 202 0.45 -20.65 1.64
CA THR A 202 1.50 -21.00 2.60
C THR A 202 2.78 -21.29 1.84
N ASP A 203 3.68 -20.33 1.75
CA ASP A 203 5.06 -20.70 1.56
C ASP A 203 5.60 -21.17 2.92
N PRO A 204 5.82 -22.46 3.13
CA PRO A 204 6.34 -22.96 4.39
C PRO A 204 7.74 -22.43 4.73
N ARG A 205 8.40 -21.76 3.77
CA ARG A 205 9.70 -21.11 3.94
C ARG A 205 9.62 -19.73 4.61
N THR A 206 8.44 -19.14 4.64
CA THR A 206 8.20 -17.84 5.31
C THR A 206 7.02 -17.93 6.28
N PRO A 207 7.02 -18.88 7.23
CA PRO A 207 5.95 -18.98 8.20
C PRO A 207 5.92 -17.71 9.05
N GLY A 208 4.76 -17.05 9.10
CA GLY A 208 4.52 -15.88 9.95
C GLY A 208 4.88 -14.52 9.36
N VAL A 209 5.31 -14.43 8.10
CA VAL A 209 5.44 -13.16 7.40
C VAL A 209 4.14 -12.87 6.64
N THR A 210 3.34 -11.96 7.17
CA THR A 210 2.05 -11.60 6.56
C THR A 210 1.95 -10.09 6.40
N THR A 211 1.84 -9.62 5.15
CA THR A 211 1.60 -8.22 4.81
C THR A 211 0.12 -7.86 4.98
N LEU A 212 -0.20 -6.57 4.94
CA LEU A 212 -1.58 -6.10 4.99
C LEU A 212 -2.42 -6.65 3.82
N THR A 213 -1.90 -6.56 2.61
CA THR A 213 -2.59 -7.09 1.41
C THR A 213 -2.82 -8.59 1.51
N ARG A 214 -1.82 -9.34 2.02
CA ARG A 214 -1.96 -10.78 2.22
C ARG A 214 -3.03 -11.09 3.26
N GLN A 215 -3.06 -10.39 4.38
CA GLN A 215 -4.08 -10.56 5.41
C GLN A 215 -5.50 -10.31 4.87
N ALA A 216 -5.66 -9.25 4.06
CA ALA A 216 -6.95 -8.98 3.42
C ALA A 216 -7.38 -10.12 2.47
N GLN A 217 -6.45 -10.65 1.66
CA GLN A 217 -6.73 -11.77 0.77
C GLN A 217 -7.09 -13.06 1.53
N ASP A 218 -6.39 -13.37 2.62
CA ASP A 218 -6.70 -14.53 3.47
C ASP A 218 -8.12 -14.44 4.08
N LEU A 219 -8.67 -13.22 4.18
CA LEU A 219 -10.07 -12.94 4.54
C LEU A 219 -11.01 -12.86 3.32
N GLY A 220 -10.54 -13.22 2.12
CA GLY A 220 -11.33 -13.21 0.89
C GLY A 220 -11.62 -11.80 0.35
N LYS A 221 -10.84 -10.78 0.72
CA LYS A 221 -11.03 -9.37 0.33
C LYS A 221 -10.02 -8.98 -0.74
N PRO A 222 -10.46 -8.43 -1.89
CA PRO A 222 -9.56 -7.89 -2.89
C PRO A 222 -8.72 -6.74 -2.30
N ALA A 223 -7.39 -6.86 -2.38
CA ALA A 223 -6.46 -5.88 -1.89
C ALA A 223 -5.28 -5.73 -2.83
N ILE A 224 -4.82 -4.50 -3.05
CA ILE A 224 -3.63 -4.17 -3.83
C ILE A 224 -2.67 -3.34 -3.00
N ALA A 225 -1.38 -3.35 -3.35
CA ALA A 225 -0.43 -2.38 -2.84
C ALA A 225 0.08 -1.48 -3.97
N VAL A 226 0.37 -0.23 -3.64
CA VAL A 226 0.85 0.78 -4.58
C VAL A 226 2.05 1.51 -4.00
N GLU A 227 3.01 1.83 -4.86
CA GLU A 227 4.26 2.46 -4.47
C GLU A 227 4.47 3.75 -5.26
N ALA A 228 4.64 4.89 -4.58
CA ALA A 228 5.05 6.15 -5.18
C ALA A 228 5.78 7.03 -4.16
N GLY A 229 6.71 7.84 -4.65
CA GLY A 229 7.61 8.65 -3.83
C GLY A 229 9.01 8.05 -3.75
N HIS A 230 9.97 8.88 -3.34
CA HIS A 230 11.37 8.51 -3.27
C HIS A 230 12.09 9.29 -2.19
N ALA A 231 13.05 8.66 -1.51
CA ALA A 231 13.93 9.27 -0.51
C ALA A 231 13.19 10.10 0.56
N GLY A 232 11.98 9.65 0.97
CA GLY A 232 11.15 10.37 1.93
C GLY A 232 10.72 11.76 1.46
N THR A 233 10.60 12.01 0.15
CA THR A 233 10.07 13.28 -0.38
C THR A 233 8.54 13.28 -0.42
N THR A 234 7.97 14.48 -0.64
CA THR A 234 6.52 14.67 -0.83
C THR A 234 6.25 15.41 -2.12
N ASP A 235 6.92 14.99 -3.19
CA ASP A 235 6.80 15.63 -4.48
C ASP A 235 5.34 15.59 -4.96
N ALA A 236 4.85 16.76 -5.40
CA ALA A 236 3.45 16.90 -5.77
C ALA A 236 3.02 15.88 -6.84
N GLU A 237 3.93 15.53 -7.74
CA GLU A 237 3.68 14.57 -8.80
C GLU A 237 3.38 13.16 -8.27
N ASP A 238 4.10 12.71 -7.22
CA ASP A 238 3.87 11.41 -6.58
C ASP A 238 2.58 11.41 -5.74
N VAL A 239 2.39 12.47 -4.94
CA VAL A 239 1.18 12.66 -4.14
C VAL A 239 -0.07 12.69 -5.04
N ASP A 240 -0.04 13.46 -6.13
CA ASP A 240 -1.16 13.58 -7.06
C ASP A 240 -1.42 12.27 -7.82
N ALA A 241 -0.37 11.53 -8.19
CA ALA A 241 -0.52 10.23 -8.83
C ALA A 241 -1.23 9.22 -7.91
N LEU A 242 -0.90 9.19 -6.62
CA LEU A 242 -1.58 8.35 -5.62
C LEU A 242 -3.06 8.75 -5.43
N VAL A 243 -3.34 10.05 -5.36
CA VAL A 243 -4.71 10.58 -5.24
C VAL A 243 -5.53 10.24 -6.49
N HIS A 244 -5.01 10.51 -7.68
CA HIS A 244 -5.70 10.25 -8.95
C HIS A 244 -5.95 8.75 -9.15
N GLY A 245 -4.96 7.90 -8.87
CA GLY A 245 -5.12 6.44 -8.94
C GLY A 245 -6.20 5.93 -7.99
N THR A 246 -6.27 6.47 -6.78
CA THR A 246 -7.31 6.11 -5.82
C THR A 246 -8.70 6.51 -6.33
N VAL A 247 -8.87 7.73 -6.85
CA VAL A 247 -10.13 8.19 -7.44
C VAL A 247 -10.54 7.32 -8.63
N ALA A 248 -9.59 6.89 -9.45
CA ALA A 248 -9.86 5.98 -10.57
C ALA A 248 -10.33 4.59 -10.09
N VAL A 249 -9.71 4.03 -9.04
CA VAL A 249 -10.22 2.80 -8.40
C VAL A 249 -11.61 3.00 -7.82
N MET A 250 -11.90 4.12 -7.14
CA MET A 250 -13.24 4.41 -6.65
C MET A 250 -14.29 4.46 -7.79
N ARG A 251 -13.93 5.00 -8.96
CA ARG A 251 -14.79 4.96 -10.16
C ARG A 251 -14.96 3.54 -10.69
N HIS A 252 -13.89 2.76 -10.73
CA HIS A 252 -13.92 1.35 -11.12
C HIS A 252 -14.88 0.54 -10.23
N LEU A 253 -14.83 0.77 -8.91
CA LEU A 253 -15.71 0.15 -7.91
C LEU A 253 -17.12 0.77 -7.87
N LYS A 254 -17.46 1.71 -8.76
CA LYS A 254 -18.75 2.41 -8.82
C LYS A 254 -19.07 3.24 -7.56
N MET A 255 -18.06 3.61 -6.81
CA MET A 255 -18.20 4.49 -5.64
C MET A 255 -18.32 5.96 -6.04
N LEU A 256 -17.74 6.35 -7.17
CA LEU A 256 -17.84 7.69 -7.76
C LEU A 256 -18.32 7.59 -9.23
N PRO A 257 -19.01 8.64 -9.74
CA PRO A 257 -19.31 8.72 -11.16
C PRO A 257 -18.06 9.10 -11.98
N GLY A 258 -18.07 8.77 -13.26
CA GLY A 258 -17.04 9.19 -14.23
C GLY A 258 -16.36 8.00 -14.91
N PRO A 259 -15.58 8.28 -15.96
CA PRO A 259 -14.83 7.27 -16.69
C PRO A 259 -13.66 6.73 -15.84
N VAL A 260 -13.19 5.56 -16.22
CA VAL A 260 -11.97 4.95 -15.70
C VAL A 260 -11.00 4.86 -16.85
N ASP A 261 -9.91 5.60 -16.76
CA ASP A 261 -8.81 5.56 -17.72
C ASP A 261 -7.82 4.48 -17.25
N ALA A 262 -8.20 3.21 -17.47
CA ALA A 262 -7.34 2.09 -17.10
C ALA A 262 -6.10 2.02 -18.00
N VAL A 263 -5.00 1.49 -17.47
CA VAL A 263 -3.77 1.27 -18.25
C VAL A 263 -4.06 0.25 -19.36
N GLU A 264 -3.91 0.70 -20.60
CA GLU A 264 -4.15 -0.17 -21.79
C GLU A 264 -2.98 -1.12 -22.06
N HIS A 265 -1.74 -0.68 -21.79
CA HIS A 265 -0.51 -1.42 -22.06
C HIS A 265 0.37 -1.53 -20.82
N PRO A 266 -0.08 -2.28 -19.79
CA PRO A 266 0.70 -2.45 -18.57
C PRO A 266 1.95 -3.28 -18.83
N LEU A 267 3.05 -2.89 -18.17
CA LEU A 267 4.29 -3.61 -18.16
C LEU A 267 4.34 -4.51 -16.92
N TRP A 268 4.11 -5.79 -17.15
CA TRP A 268 4.08 -6.77 -16.07
C TRP A 268 5.49 -7.23 -15.71
N ILE A 269 5.80 -7.22 -14.43
CA ILE A 269 7.05 -7.69 -13.84
C ILE A 269 6.76 -9.01 -13.14
N ASN A 270 7.21 -10.11 -13.72
CA ASN A 270 6.95 -11.45 -13.16
C ASN A 270 7.85 -11.77 -11.96
N ARG A 271 9.04 -11.21 -11.93
CA ARG A 271 10.02 -11.34 -10.85
C ARG A 271 10.98 -10.18 -10.87
N TYR A 272 11.68 -9.97 -9.79
CA TYR A 272 12.78 -9.03 -9.74
C TYR A 272 13.98 -9.65 -9.04
N SER A 273 15.16 -9.22 -9.47
CA SER A 273 16.43 -9.59 -8.85
C SER A 273 16.81 -8.54 -7.83
N VAL A 274 17.08 -8.98 -6.60
CA VAL A 274 17.65 -8.13 -5.55
C VAL A 274 19.15 -8.13 -5.69
N VAL A 275 19.72 -6.93 -5.84
CA VAL A 275 21.17 -6.72 -5.84
C VAL A 275 21.55 -6.20 -4.47
N SER A 276 22.34 -6.97 -3.73
CA SER A 276 22.81 -6.58 -2.40
C SER A 276 24.31 -6.30 -2.41
N SER A 277 24.77 -5.47 -1.47
CA SER A 277 26.19 -5.18 -1.30
C SER A 277 26.91 -6.34 -0.62
N ASP A 278 28.07 -6.71 -1.15
CA ASP A 278 28.94 -7.72 -0.53
C ASP A 278 29.88 -7.13 0.55
N ARG A 279 29.90 -5.79 0.67
CA ARG A 279 30.85 -5.05 1.54
C ARG A 279 30.22 -3.83 2.16
N ASP A 280 30.86 -3.36 3.24
CA ASP A 280 30.62 -2.02 3.78
C ASP A 280 31.35 -0.98 2.92
N GLY A 281 30.77 0.23 2.79
CA GLY A 281 31.40 1.30 2.05
C GLY A 281 30.50 2.50 1.79
N VAL A 282 30.92 3.30 0.83
CA VAL A 282 30.19 4.48 0.34
C VAL A 282 29.68 4.17 -1.06
N PHE A 283 28.36 4.14 -1.23
CA PHE A 283 27.72 3.82 -2.50
C PHE A 283 27.52 5.07 -3.35
N TYR A 284 27.83 4.94 -4.65
CA TYR A 284 27.62 5.96 -5.66
C TYR A 284 26.72 5.37 -6.75
N PRO A 285 25.42 5.68 -6.77
CA PRO A 285 24.52 5.25 -7.83
C PRO A 285 24.88 5.93 -9.15
N LEU A 286 24.91 5.16 -10.23
CA LEU A 286 25.11 5.65 -11.62
C LEU A 286 23.82 5.49 -12.43
N ALA A 287 23.06 4.48 -12.13
CA ALA A 287 21.74 4.26 -12.71
C ALA A 287 20.66 5.03 -11.93
N LYS A 288 19.50 5.20 -12.54
CA LYS A 288 18.33 5.87 -11.93
C LYS A 288 17.17 4.90 -11.89
N PRO A 289 16.22 5.09 -10.95
CA PRO A 289 14.91 4.43 -11.05
C PRO A 289 14.32 4.67 -12.46
N GLU A 290 13.49 3.74 -12.91
CA GLU A 290 12.87 3.75 -14.25
C GLU A 290 13.78 3.42 -15.42
N ALA A 291 15.11 3.44 -15.26
CA ALA A 291 16.03 3.07 -16.32
C ALA A 291 15.89 1.58 -16.67
N TYR A 292 15.87 1.29 -17.97
CA TYR A 292 16.04 -0.06 -18.48
C TYR A 292 17.51 -0.38 -18.61
N VAL A 293 17.92 -1.53 -18.09
CA VAL A 293 19.32 -1.96 -18.10
C VAL A 293 19.46 -3.35 -18.71
N GLU A 294 20.60 -3.60 -19.32
CA GLU A 294 20.99 -4.95 -19.76
C GLU A 294 21.72 -5.67 -18.63
N LYS A 295 21.69 -7.00 -18.65
CA LYS A 295 22.53 -7.80 -17.77
C LYS A 295 24.00 -7.39 -17.89
N GLY A 296 24.64 -7.10 -16.77
CA GLY A 296 26.02 -6.62 -16.69
C GLY A 296 26.18 -5.11 -16.73
N SER A 297 25.11 -4.33 -17.00
CA SER A 297 25.16 -2.86 -16.91
C SER A 297 25.54 -2.42 -15.50
N THR A 298 26.41 -1.44 -15.38
CA THR A 298 26.83 -0.87 -14.10
C THR A 298 25.68 -0.07 -13.47
N LEU A 299 25.22 -0.47 -12.29
CA LEU A 299 24.21 0.23 -11.50
C LEU A 299 24.82 1.32 -10.61
N GLY A 300 26.04 1.12 -10.17
CA GLY A 300 26.80 2.02 -9.33
C GLY A 300 28.13 1.41 -8.94
N TYR A 301 28.80 2.05 -7.99
CA TYR A 301 30.05 1.53 -7.44
C TYR A 301 30.17 1.83 -5.95
N LEU A 302 31.01 1.06 -5.26
CA LEU A 302 31.39 1.28 -3.88
C LEU A 302 32.82 1.83 -3.78
N THR A 303 33.04 2.72 -2.80
CA THR A 303 34.38 3.12 -2.34
C THR A 303 34.57 2.70 -0.89
N ASP A 304 35.81 2.63 -0.44
CA ASP A 304 36.14 2.64 0.97
C ASP A 304 35.90 4.05 1.57
N TYR A 305 36.11 4.20 2.88
CA TYR A 305 35.91 5.47 3.58
C TYR A 305 37.01 6.51 3.28
N PHE A 306 37.98 6.19 2.43
CA PHE A 306 39.00 7.11 1.92
C PHE A 306 38.71 7.54 0.48
N GLY A 307 37.58 7.08 -0.10
CA GLY A 307 37.17 7.40 -1.47
C GLY A 307 37.81 6.52 -2.55
N LYS A 308 38.58 5.51 -2.18
CA LYS A 308 39.16 4.57 -3.15
C LYS A 308 38.09 3.58 -3.59
N LYS A 309 37.85 3.51 -4.90
CA LYS A 309 36.92 2.54 -5.50
C LYS A 309 37.33 1.11 -5.18
N ILE A 310 36.42 0.31 -4.67
CA ILE A 310 36.62 -1.09 -4.27
C ILE A 310 35.78 -2.08 -5.08
N GLU A 311 34.66 -1.63 -5.67
CA GLU A 311 33.77 -2.52 -6.41
C GLU A 311 32.89 -1.76 -7.40
N ASP A 312 32.65 -2.36 -8.57
CA ASP A 312 31.55 -2.01 -9.49
C ASP A 312 30.39 -2.94 -9.28
N ILE A 313 29.18 -2.39 -9.10
CA ILE A 313 27.96 -3.17 -8.90
C ILE A 313 27.20 -3.23 -10.21
N GLY A 314 27.06 -4.45 -10.74
CA GLY A 314 26.39 -4.70 -12.02
C GLY A 314 25.01 -5.30 -11.86
N SER A 315 24.16 -5.11 -12.88
CA SER A 315 22.86 -5.78 -12.93
C SER A 315 23.02 -7.28 -13.25
N PRO A 316 22.43 -8.18 -12.47
CA PRO A 316 22.46 -9.62 -12.74
C PRO A 316 21.55 -10.03 -13.90
N VAL A 317 20.58 -9.20 -14.26
CA VAL A 317 19.55 -9.46 -15.28
C VAL A 317 19.31 -8.24 -16.15
N SER A 318 18.67 -8.42 -17.31
CA SER A 318 18.12 -7.31 -18.10
C SER A 318 16.71 -6.99 -17.59
N GLY A 319 16.38 -5.70 -17.44
CA GLY A 319 15.09 -5.29 -16.95
C GLY A 319 14.99 -3.81 -16.57
N VAL A 320 13.98 -3.44 -15.80
CA VAL A 320 13.75 -2.08 -15.32
C VAL A 320 14.18 -1.94 -13.87
N ILE A 321 14.87 -0.85 -13.54
CA ILE A 321 15.20 -0.53 -12.14
C ILE A 321 13.95 -0.04 -11.45
N ILE A 322 13.42 -0.82 -10.51
CA ILE A 322 12.26 -0.47 -9.68
C ILE A 322 12.66 0.21 -8.36
N TYR A 323 13.87 -0.07 -7.90
CA TYR A 323 14.47 0.50 -6.69
C TYR A 323 15.98 0.64 -6.88
N ILE A 324 16.55 1.71 -6.32
CA ILE A 324 17.99 1.88 -6.11
C ILE A 324 18.24 2.67 -4.82
N GLY A 325 19.28 2.33 -4.06
CA GLY A 325 19.63 3.02 -2.82
C GLY A 325 19.79 4.53 -3.05
N ALA A 326 19.14 5.33 -2.20
CA ALA A 326 19.16 6.81 -2.28
C ALA A 326 20.28 7.44 -1.46
N VAL A 327 20.83 6.71 -0.49
CA VAL A 327 21.84 7.21 0.46
C VAL A 327 23.20 6.54 0.23
N PRO A 328 24.30 7.24 0.51
CA PRO A 328 25.64 6.70 0.27
C PRO A 328 26.06 5.65 1.31
N SER A 329 25.40 5.58 2.47
CA SER A 329 25.73 4.61 3.51
C SER A 329 25.36 3.20 3.04
N MET A 330 26.32 2.29 3.03
CA MET A 330 26.12 0.91 2.59
C MET A 330 26.84 -0.05 3.53
N LYS A 331 26.13 -1.07 3.99
CA LYS A 331 26.68 -2.19 4.73
C LYS A 331 26.59 -3.46 3.88
N LYS A 332 27.41 -4.43 4.21
CA LYS A 332 27.28 -5.76 3.64
C LYS A 332 25.90 -6.33 3.94
N GLY A 333 25.22 -6.76 2.87
CA GLY A 333 23.86 -7.29 2.92
C GLY A 333 22.76 -6.27 2.67
N ASP A 334 23.07 -4.96 2.66
CA ASP A 334 22.08 -3.94 2.33
C ASP A 334 21.69 -4.04 0.85
N ASN A 335 20.45 -3.71 0.56
CA ASN A 335 19.94 -3.69 -0.81
C ASN A 335 20.50 -2.50 -1.57
N VAL A 336 21.08 -2.76 -2.74
CA VAL A 336 21.60 -1.74 -3.66
C VAL A 336 20.55 -1.37 -4.70
N ALA A 337 19.92 -2.38 -5.31
CA ALA A 337 18.92 -2.17 -6.36
C ALA A 337 17.98 -3.39 -6.49
N TYR A 338 16.77 -3.13 -7.00
CA TYR A 338 15.88 -4.17 -7.52
C TYR A 338 15.69 -3.98 -9.02
N VAL A 339 15.96 -5.02 -9.80
CA VAL A 339 15.81 -5.00 -11.25
C VAL A 339 14.68 -5.95 -11.65
N GLY A 340 13.59 -5.38 -12.14
CA GLY A 340 12.38 -6.10 -12.54
C GLY A 340 12.48 -6.67 -13.95
N GLU A 341 12.24 -7.96 -14.10
CA GLU A 341 12.22 -8.66 -15.38
C GLU A 341 10.79 -8.61 -15.95
N LEU A 342 10.65 -8.02 -17.16
CA LEU A 342 9.34 -7.91 -17.79
C LEU A 342 8.83 -9.28 -18.25
N ALA A 343 7.54 -9.54 -18.01
CA ALA A 343 6.87 -10.73 -18.51
C ALA A 343 6.55 -10.58 -20.00
N ASN A 344 6.80 -11.61 -20.78
CA ASN A 344 6.45 -11.64 -22.22
C ASN A 344 4.92 -11.71 -22.43
N ALA A 345 4.19 -12.23 -21.47
CA ALA A 345 2.71 -12.25 -21.42
C ALA A 345 2.28 -12.56 -19.97
N VAL A 346 1.12 -12.06 -19.58
CA VAL A 346 0.45 -12.47 -18.35
C VAL A 346 -0.44 -13.64 -18.68
N GLN A 347 -0.11 -14.81 -18.16
CA GLN A 347 -0.96 -16.00 -18.26
C GLN A 347 -2.07 -15.98 -17.23
#